data_60c0d50096377ae8c56373390f00b84e
#
_entry.id   60c0d50096377ae8c56373390f00b84e
#
_cell.length_a   1.000
_cell.length_b   1.000
_cell.length_c   1.000
_cell.angle_alpha   90.00
_cell.angle_beta   90.00
_cell.angle_gamma   90.00
#
_symmetry.space_group_name_H-M   'P 1'
#
loop_
_entity.id
_entity.type
_entity.pdbx_description
1 polymer ?
#
loop_
_entity_poly.entity_id
_entity_poly.type
_entity_poly.pdbx_seq_one_letter_code
_entity_poly.pdbx_strand_id
1 'polypeptide(L)'
;YAPGEIKEIHLKGSGLMVTGVQAVLIPNSHGRHGGFISTAMGVVAGNPDDDMEVLTKITDADLEEAEKLVKRLLDAGTFTQDLEVNVPSIYLSTNIVTDQHNATVVLQNEHNGICYIEADGKVILDSRDINPVTEALEKNHVDKSILTIPKIVEFCDTVELDQLDHIRYAMKLTKDICQDGLDNPLGMQCGRVLMQNMDKGLVAKDEFNYTLAWTIAGLDARMGGTSFTAMSNTGSGNQGII
;
A
#
# COMPACT_ATOMS: atom_id res chain seq x y z
N TYR A 1 -1.69 11.76 18.89
CA TYR A 1 -2.67 12.82 19.17
C TYR A 1 -3.71 12.41 20.23
N ALA A 2 -3.95 11.12 20.46
CA ALA A 2 -4.90 10.60 21.44
C ALA A 2 -4.24 9.56 22.37
N PRO A 3 -3.33 9.95 23.27
CA PRO A 3 -2.76 9.04 24.26
C PRO A 3 -3.84 8.54 25.24
N GLY A 4 -3.63 7.37 25.83
CA GLY A 4 -4.56 6.78 26.79
C GLY A 4 -5.06 5.39 26.36
N GLU A 5 -5.98 4.82 27.14
CA GLU A 5 -6.58 3.55 26.84
C GLU A 5 -7.62 3.68 25.71
N ILE A 6 -7.44 2.98 24.62
CA ILE A 6 -8.34 3.04 23.46
C ILE A 6 -9.70 2.48 23.82
N LYS A 7 -10.75 3.24 23.60
CA LYS A 7 -12.16 2.88 23.82
C LYS A 7 -12.90 2.61 22.52
N GLU A 8 -12.64 3.41 21.50
CA GLU A 8 -13.33 3.31 20.20
C GLU A 8 -12.36 3.57 19.06
N ILE A 9 -12.58 2.92 17.92
CA ILE A 9 -11.92 3.19 16.64
C ILE A 9 -12.99 3.20 15.55
N HIS A 10 -13.03 4.27 14.76
CA HIS A 10 -13.95 4.42 13.65
C HIS A 10 -13.17 4.68 12.36
N LEU A 11 -13.31 3.77 11.41
CA LEU A 11 -12.71 3.87 10.08
C LEU A 11 -13.77 4.27 9.07
N LYS A 12 -13.40 5.18 8.14
CA LYS A 12 -14.19 5.45 6.94
C LYS A 12 -13.26 5.48 5.74
N GLY A 13 -13.55 4.70 4.72
CA GLY A 13 -12.70 4.61 3.55
C GLY A 13 -13.48 4.66 2.24
N SER A 14 -12.81 5.08 1.18
CA SER A 14 -13.33 4.91 -0.17
C SER A 14 -13.50 3.42 -0.52
N GLY A 15 -14.30 3.12 -1.55
CA GLY A 15 -14.47 1.74 -2.00
C GLY A 15 -13.15 1.05 -2.34
N LEU A 16 -12.21 1.77 -2.96
CA LEU A 16 -10.88 1.24 -3.27
C LEU A 16 -10.09 0.87 -2.01
N MET A 17 -10.09 1.74 -1.00
CA MET A 17 -9.35 1.49 0.24
C MET A 17 -9.96 0.35 1.05
N VAL A 18 -11.27 0.33 1.20
CA VAL A 18 -11.99 -0.72 1.96
C VAL A 18 -11.83 -2.10 1.32
N THR A 19 -11.94 -2.19 -0.01
CA THR A 19 -11.78 -3.49 -0.72
C THR A 19 -10.33 -3.90 -0.83
N GLY A 20 -9.41 -2.93 -1.06
CA GLY A 20 -7.98 -3.19 -1.21
C GLY A 20 -7.37 -3.85 0.03
N VAL A 21 -7.68 -3.33 1.22
CA VAL A 21 -7.16 -3.87 2.48
C VAL A 21 -7.66 -5.28 2.81
N GLN A 22 -8.78 -5.70 2.21
CA GLN A 22 -9.29 -7.07 2.36
C GLN A 22 -8.59 -8.08 1.43
N ALA A 23 -7.98 -7.60 0.36
CA ALA A 23 -7.41 -8.44 -0.69
C ALA A 23 -5.90 -8.71 -0.52
N VAL A 24 -5.20 -7.91 0.29
CA VAL A 24 -3.75 -7.97 0.46
C VAL A 24 -3.39 -8.41 1.87
N LEU A 25 -2.42 -9.30 2.00
CA LEU A 25 -1.89 -9.70 3.30
C LEU A 25 -1.03 -8.57 3.89
N ILE A 26 -1.13 -8.39 5.20
CA ILE A 26 -0.38 -7.35 5.93
C ILE A 26 1.02 -7.90 6.22
N PRO A 27 2.09 -7.13 5.95
CA PRO A 27 3.44 -7.53 6.34
C PRO A 27 3.56 -7.84 7.84
N ASN A 28 4.38 -8.82 8.19
CA ASN A 28 4.64 -9.27 9.58
C ASN A 28 3.40 -9.72 10.37
N SER A 29 2.32 -10.08 9.69
CA SER A 29 1.05 -10.44 10.33
C SER A 29 0.73 -11.94 10.29
N HIS A 30 1.64 -12.79 9.81
CA HIS A 30 1.38 -14.23 9.60
C HIS A 30 0.12 -14.51 8.77
N GLY A 31 -0.10 -13.71 7.70
CA GLY A 31 -1.21 -13.91 6.78
C GLY A 31 -2.54 -13.25 7.18
N ARG A 32 -2.54 -12.30 8.13
CA ARG A 32 -3.73 -11.49 8.43
C ARG A 32 -3.98 -10.48 7.33
N HIS A 33 -5.22 -10.11 7.17
CA HIS A 33 -5.69 -9.08 6.23
C HIS A 33 -6.90 -8.35 6.82
N GLY A 34 -7.24 -7.21 6.27
CA GLY A 34 -8.41 -6.42 6.66
C GLY A 34 -8.10 -5.18 7.49
N GLY A 35 -9.02 -4.21 7.41
CA GLY A 35 -8.86 -2.88 8.00
C GLY A 35 -8.75 -2.88 9.53
N PHE A 36 -9.48 -3.75 10.21
CA PHE A 36 -9.45 -3.81 11.68
C PHE A 36 -8.06 -4.17 12.20
N ILE A 37 -7.49 -5.27 11.70
CA ILE A 37 -6.19 -5.74 12.20
C ILE A 37 -5.06 -4.83 11.74
N SER A 38 -5.07 -4.31 10.50
CA SER A 38 -4.04 -3.38 10.03
C SER A 38 -4.02 -2.08 10.85
N THR A 39 -5.19 -1.55 11.19
CA THR A 39 -5.30 -0.36 12.03
C THR A 39 -4.83 -0.64 13.45
N ALA A 40 -5.23 -1.76 14.05
CA ALA A 40 -4.80 -2.13 15.38
C ALA A 40 -3.27 -2.33 15.48
N MET A 41 -2.64 -2.97 14.48
CA MET A 41 -1.19 -3.09 14.40
C MET A 41 -0.50 -1.71 14.31
N GLY A 42 -1.05 -0.81 13.49
CA GLY A 42 -0.55 0.56 13.40
C GLY A 42 -0.66 1.35 14.71
N VAL A 43 -1.75 1.12 15.46
CA VAL A 43 -1.99 1.78 16.75
C VAL A 43 -1.08 1.22 17.85
N VAL A 44 -0.84 -0.09 17.86
CA VAL A 44 -0.03 -0.76 18.89
C VAL A 44 1.46 -0.45 18.74
N ALA A 45 1.98 -0.55 17.52
CA ALA A 45 3.42 -0.47 17.31
C ALA A 45 3.84 0.19 15.98
N GLY A 46 2.90 0.81 15.24
CA GLY A 46 3.23 1.52 14.01
C GLY A 46 4.10 2.74 14.27
N ASN A 47 5.15 2.90 13.47
CA ASN A 47 6.01 4.08 13.53
C ASN A 47 5.70 5.02 12.35
N PRO A 48 5.09 6.20 12.58
CA PRO A 48 4.73 7.13 11.51
C PRO A 48 5.95 7.73 10.78
N ASP A 49 7.14 7.70 11.39
CA ASP A 49 8.36 8.20 10.77
C ASP A 49 8.90 7.25 9.69
N ASP A 50 8.42 6.01 9.66
CA ASP A 50 8.79 5.02 8.65
C ASP A 50 7.92 5.14 7.36
N ASP A 51 7.07 6.17 7.26
CA ASP A 51 6.21 6.49 6.10
C ASP A 51 5.40 5.27 5.61
N MET A 52 5.60 4.81 4.37
CA MET A 52 4.89 3.65 3.81
C MET A 52 5.28 2.32 4.46
N GLU A 53 6.35 2.28 5.23
CA GLU A 53 6.88 1.10 5.92
C GLU A 53 6.49 1.03 7.40
N VAL A 54 5.43 1.74 7.79
CA VAL A 54 4.94 1.91 9.18
C VAL A 54 4.80 0.60 9.98
N LEU A 55 4.59 -0.54 9.33
CA LEU A 55 4.42 -1.85 9.97
C LEU A 55 5.65 -2.77 9.86
N THR A 56 6.75 -2.31 9.32
CA THR A 56 7.93 -3.17 9.03
C THR A 56 8.59 -3.72 10.29
N LYS A 57 8.50 -2.99 11.41
CA LYS A 57 9.15 -3.35 12.69
C LYS A 57 8.22 -4.05 13.69
N ILE A 58 7.00 -4.40 13.29
CA ILE A 58 6.02 -5.10 14.12
C ILE A 58 6.56 -6.49 14.51
N THR A 59 6.46 -6.82 15.78
CA THR A 59 6.85 -8.11 16.36
C THR A 59 5.63 -9.01 16.57
N ASP A 60 5.87 -10.30 16.84
CA ASP A 60 4.79 -11.25 17.18
C ASP A 60 4.02 -10.83 18.44
N ALA A 61 4.71 -10.23 19.41
CA ALA A 61 4.07 -9.72 20.64
C ALA A 61 3.14 -8.52 20.33
N ASP A 62 3.54 -7.63 19.43
CA ASP A 62 2.72 -6.50 18.98
C ASP A 62 1.48 -7.01 18.21
N LEU A 63 1.65 -8.04 17.37
CA LEU A 63 0.55 -8.66 16.66
C LEU A 63 -0.47 -9.27 17.62
N GLU A 64 -0.01 -10.02 18.66
CA GLU A 64 -0.91 -10.57 19.68
C GLU A 64 -1.67 -9.47 20.43
N GLU A 65 -1.02 -8.35 20.74
CA GLU A 65 -1.67 -7.21 21.38
C GLU A 65 -2.69 -6.53 20.47
N ALA A 66 -2.36 -6.37 19.19
CA ALA A 66 -3.29 -5.87 18.18
C ALA A 66 -4.53 -6.79 18.03
N GLU A 67 -4.35 -8.10 18.02
CA GLU A 67 -5.47 -9.05 17.97
C GLU A 67 -6.36 -8.97 19.22
N LYS A 68 -5.79 -8.81 20.42
CA LYS A 68 -6.54 -8.59 21.66
C LYS A 68 -7.34 -7.28 21.61
N LEU A 69 -6.72 -6.21 21.09
CA LEU A 69 -7.37 -4.92 20.90
C LEU A 69 -8.56 -5.04 19.93
N VAL A 70 -8.36 -5.66 18.76
CA VAL A 70 -9.43 -5.90 17.77
C VAL A 70 -10.58 -6.66 18.41
N LYS A 71 -10.28 -7.78 19.07
CA LYS A 71 -11.31 -8.59 19.72
C LYS A 71 -12.08 -7.80 20.76
N ARG A 72 -11.40 -7.07 21.64
CA ARG A 72 -12.04 -6.27 22.70
C ARG A 72 -12.99 -5.22 22.13
N LEU A 73 -12.56 -4.47 21.12
CA LEU A 73 -13.35 -3.41 20.55
C LEU A 73 -14.50 -3.92 19.67
N LEU A 74 -14.31 -5.02 18.95
CA LEU A 74 -15.39 -5.68 18.19
C LEU A 74 -16.45 -6.28 19.11
N ASP A 75 -16.05 -6.96 20.19
CA ASP A 75 -16.98 -7.51 21.18
C ASP A 75 -17.80 -6.39 21.86
N ALA A 76 -17.23 -5.20 22.01
CA ALA A 76 -17.91 -4.01 22.54
C ALA A 76 -18.74 -3.25 21.49
N GLY A 77 -18.61 -3.56 20.20
CA GLY A 77 -19.25 -2.83 19.10
C GLY A 77 -18.68 -1.43 18.87
N THR A 78 -17.45 -1.16 19.33
CA THR A 78 -16.78 0.15 19.26
C THR A 78 -15.64 0.20 18.24
N PHE A 79 -15.45 -0.84 17.41
CA PHE A 79 -14.60 -0.81 16.24
C PHE A 79 -15.46 -0.90 14.98
N THR A 80 -15.56 0.18 14.23
CA THR A 80 -16.39 0.25 13.02
C THR A 80 -15.56 0.54 11.79
N GLN A 81 -16.03 0.04 10.65
CA GLN A 81 -15.48 0.34 9.33
C GLN A 81 -16.64 0.60 8.36
N ASP A 82 -16.71 1.82 7.85
CA ASP A 82 -17.77 2.29 6.99
C ASP A 82 -17.23 2.69 5.61
N LEU A 83 -18.09 2.57 4.61
CA LEU A 83 -17.83 3.08 3.26
C LEU A 83 -18.18 4.56 3.20
N GLU A 84 -17.21 5.37 2.75
CA GLU A 84 -17.45 6.78 2.43
C GLU A 84 -17.58 6.95 0.92
N VAL A 85 -18.64 7.65 0.50
CA VAL A 85 -18.95 7.89 -0.92
C VAL A 85 -18.70 9.36 -1.27
N ASN A 86 -18.50 9.63 -2.56
CA ASN A 86 -18.21 10.98 -3.07
C ASN A 86 -16.87 11.56 -2.53
N VAL A 87 -15.91 10.69 -2.26
CA VAL A 87 -14.55 11.02 -1.84
C VAL A 87 -13.55 10.59 -2.90
N PRO A 88 -12.29 11.08 -2.87
CA PRO A 88 -11.23 10.59 -3.75
C PRO A 88 -11.05 9.06 -3.67
N SER A 89 -10.52 8.45 -4.73
CA SER A 89 -10.28 6.99 -4.77
C SER A 89 -9.37 6.52 -3.64
N ILE A 90 -8.35 7.30 -3.30
CA ILE A 90 -7.56 7.13 -2.08
C ILE A 90 -8.14 8.08 -1.04
N TYR A 91 -8.89 7.55 -0.10
CA TYR A 91 -9.44 8.26 1.03
C TYR A 91 -9.57 7.32 2.21
N LEU A 92 -9.03 7.73 3.34
CA LEU A 92 -9.18 7.03 4.61
C LEU A 92 -9.26 8.05 5.75
N SER A 93 -10.29 7.95 6.56
CA SER A 93 -10.45 8.68 7.83
C SER A 93 -10.39 7.69 8.98
N THR A 94 -9.55 7.96 9.95
CA THR A 94 -9.43 7.19 11.18
C THR A 94 -9.70 8.11 12.36
N ASN A 95 -10.73 7.79 13.13
CA ASN A 95 -11.00 8.44 14.43
C ASN A 95 -10.71 7.45 15.55
N ILE A 96 -9.97 7.90 16.55
CA ILE A 96 -9.62 7.14 17.75
C ILE A 96 -10.07 7.90 18.98
N VAL A 97 -10.86 7.23 19.83
CA VAL A 97 -11.32 7.73 21.12
C VAL A 97 -10.63 6.92 22.21
N THR A 98 -9.95 7.63 23.12
CA THR A 98 -9.37 7.04 24.33
C THR A 98 -10.19 7.45 25.55
N ASP A 99 -9.79 6.99 26.73
CA ASP A 99 -10.36 7.43 28.01
C ASP A 99 -10.07 8.92 28.32
N GLN A 100 -9.16 9.57 27.55
CA GLN A 100 -8.71 10.95 27.84
C GLN A 100 -8.85 11.86 26.61
N HIS A 101 -8.75 11.32 25.40
CA HIS A 101 -8.62 12.12 24.20
C HIS A 101 -9.44 11.57 23.04
N ASN A 102 -9.68 12.42 22.05
CA ASN A 102 -10.25 12.06 20.75
C ASN A 102 -9.40 12.67 19.63
N ALA A 103 -9.03 11.88 18.65
CA ALA A 103 -8.31 12.39 17.50
C ALA A 103 -8.83 11.78 16.19
N THR A 104 -8.86 12.63 15.16
CA THR A 104 -9.20 12.23 13.78
C THR A 104 -8.06 12.57 12.86
N VAL A 105 -7.67 11.61 12.02
CA VAL A 105 -6.72 11.81 10.93
C VAL A 105 -7.37 11.40 9.62
N VAL A 106 -7.23 12.24 8.59
CA VAL A 106 -7.68 11.92 7.23
C VAL A 106 -6.50 11.96 6.27
N LEU A 107 -6.38 10.94 5.44
CA LEU A 107 -5.51 10.97 4.27
C LEU A 107 -6.33 10.90 2.98
N GLN A 108 -5.86 11.57 1.93
CA GLN A 108 -6.51 11.56 0.62
C GLN A 108 -5.51 11.77 -0.52
N ASN A 109 -5.89 11.31 -1.70
CA ASN A 109 -5.17 11.42 -2.97
C ASN A 109 -3.89 10.59 -3.06
N GLU A 110 -3.12 10.47 -1.99
CA GLU A 110 -1.90 9.67 -1.88
C GLU A 110 -1.95 8.79 -0.63
N HIS A 111 -1.20 7.66 -0.63
CA HIS A 111 -1.20 6.72 0.51
C HIS A 111 -0.57 7.30 1.78
N ASN A 112 0.27 8.33 1.66
CA ASN A 112 0.84 9.12 2.75
C ASN A 112 0.32 10.56 2.80
N GLY A 113 -0.72 10.86 2.02
CA GLY A 113 -1.31 12.20 1.88
C GLY A 113 -2.19 12.59 3.07
N ILE A 114 -1.60 12.78 4.26
CA ILE A 114 -2.33 13.29 5.43
C ILE A 114 -2.77 14.72 5.15
N CYS A 115 -4.09 14.93 5.09
CA CYS A 115 -4.68 16.24 4.76
C CYS A 115 -5.49 16.87 5.90
N TYR A 116 -5.82 16.08 6.94
CA TYR A 116 -6.56 16.60 8.08
C TYR A 116 -6.10 15.92 9.38
N ILE A 117 -5.90 16.72 10.42
CA ILE A 117 -5.64 16.27 11.77
C ILE A 117 -6.45 17.14 12.73
N GLU A 118 -7.24 16.50 13.58
CA GLU A 118 -7.96 17.10 14.67
C GLU A 118 -7.68 16.33 15.96
N ALA A 119 -7.49 17.04 17.07
CA ALA A 119 -7.38 16.44 18.39
C ALA A 119 -8.18 17.27 19.39
N ASP A 120 -9.07 16.62 20.16
CA ASP A 120 -9.92 17.21 21.19
C ASP A 120 -10.73 18.43 20.70
N GLY A 121 -11.25 18.35 19.47
CA GLY A 121 -12.00 19.43 18.82
C GLY A 121 -11.14 20.58 18.28
N LYS A 122 -9.82 20.48 18.38
CA LYS A 122 -8.89 21.47 17.82
C LYS A 122 -8.31 20.96 16.51
N VAL A 123 -8.57 21.67 15.42
CA VAL A 123 -7.95 21.41 14.12
C VAL A 123 -6.47 21.80 14.16
N ILE A 124 -5.61 20.86 13.86
CA ILE A 124 -4.15 21.00 13.81
C ILE A 124 -3.67 21.20 12.38
N LEU A 125 -4.27 20.42 11.45
CA LEU A 125 -4.01 20.48 10.02
C LEU A 125 -5.34 20.40 9.28
N ASP A 126 -5.56 21.28 8.30
CA ASP A 126 -6.65 21.14 7.34
C ASP A 126 -6.16 21.63 5.96
N SER A 127 -5.90 20.68 5.08
CA SER A 127 -5.53 20.90 3.69
C SER A 127 -6.40 20.05 2.75
N ARG A 128 -7.63 19.71 3.16
CA ARG A 128 -8.51 18.81 2.41
C ARG A 128 -8.92 19.34 1.04
N ASP A 129 -8.98 20.66 0.89
CA ASP A 129 -9.30 21.32 -0.37
C ASP A 129 -8.08 21.45 -1.30
N ILE A 130 -6.88 21.15 -0.80
CA ILE A 130 -5.65 21.15 -1.58
C ILE A 130 -5.48 19.77 -2.20
N ASN A 131 -5.57 19.70 -3.53
CA ASN A 131 -5.16 18.50 -4.25
C ASN A 131 -3.67 18.62 -4.60
N PRO A 132 -2.76 17.91 -3.91
CA PRO A 132 -1.32 18.05 -4.14
C PRO A 132 -0.92 17.70 -5.59
N VAL A 133 -1.64 16.78 -6.23
CA VAL A 133 -1.40 16.45 -7.64
C VAL A 133 -1.79 17.60 -8.54
N THR A 134 -2.95 18.20 -8.32
CA THR A 134 -3.40 19.37 -9.10
C THR A 134 -2.49 20.57 -8.84
N GLU A 135 -2.12 20.84 -7.58
CA GLU A 135 -1.21 21.92 -7.23
C GLU A 135 0.18 21.72 -7.84
N ALA A 136 0.74 20.50 -7.80
CA ALA A 136 2.02 20.20 -8.43
C ALA A 136 1.97 20.34 -9.96
N LEU A 137 0.87 19.92 -10.59
CA LEU A 137 0.65 20.10 -12.04
C LEU A 137 0.49 21.57 -12.42
N GLU A 138 -0.21 22.35 -11.61
CA GLU A 138 -0.38 23.81 -11.83
C GLU A 138 0.94 24.55 -11.62
N LYS A 139 1.69 24.23 -10.56
CA LYS A 139 3.00 24.85 -10.30
C LYS A 139 4.05 24.54 -11.36
N ASN A 140 4.05 23.34 -11.89
CA ASN A 140 5.02 22.91 -12.90
C ASN A 140 4.56 23.18 -14.33
N HIS A 141 3.35 23.72 -14.54
CA HIS A 141 2.76 23.97 -15.86
C HIS A 141 2.93 22.82 -16.85
N VAL A 142 2.73 21.57 -16.37
CA VAL A 142 2.89 20.40 -17.23
C VAL A 142 1.77 20.36 -18.27
N ASP A 143 2.12 20.69 -19.48
CA ASP A 143 1.22 20.60 -20.63
C ASP A 143 1.09 19.12 -21.07
N LYS A 144 0.00 18.49 -20.66
CA LYS A 144 -0.28 17.10 -21.04
C LYS A 144 -0.53 16.90 -22.54
N SER A 145 -0.78 17.98 -23.30
CA SER A 145 -0.98 17.89 -24.76
C SER A 145 0.30 17.46 -25.50
N ILE A 146 1.46 17.59 -24.85
CA ILE A 146 2.73 17.08 -25.41
C ILE A 146 2.81 15.56 -25.41
N LEU A 147 2.02 14.84 -24.58
CA LEU A 147 2.04 13.40 -24.48
C LEU A 147 1.26 12.77 -25.66
N THR A 148 1.86 12.82 -26.82
CA THR A 148 1.34 12.16 -28.02
C THR A 148 2.18 10.91 -28.33
N ILE A 149 1.57 9.91 -28.96
CA ILE A 149 2.30 8.65 -29.33
C ILE A 149 3.58 8.95 -30.13
N PRO A 150 3.57 9.82 -31.16
CA PRO A 150 4.81 10.14 -31.86
C PRO A 150 5.92 10.69 -30.97
N LYS A 151 5.57 11.59 -30.02
CA LYS A 151 6.58 12.15 -29.09
C LYS A 151 7.07 11.14 -28.06
N ILE A 152 6.22 10.21 -27.64
CA ILE A 152 6.64 9.10 -26.76
C ILE A 152 7.64 8.21 -27.48
N VAL A 153 7.38 7.86 -28.75
CA VAL A 153 8.31 7.07 -29.57
C VAL A 153 9.61 7.84 -29.78
N GLU A 154 9.55 9.10 -30.17
CA GLU A 154 10.73 9.96 -30.30
C GLU A 154 11.57 10.00 -29.02
N PHE A 155 10.94 10.15 -27.87
CA PHE A 155 11.63 10.10 -26.57
C PHE A 155 12.33 8.74 -26.37
N CYS A 156 11.65 7.62 -26.63
CA CYS A 156 12.23 6.30 -26.47
C CYS A 156 13.45 6.06 -27.40
N ASP A 157 13.42 6.65 -28.59
CA ASP A 157 14.50 6.52 -29.58
C ASP A 157 15.69 7.45 -29.31
N THR A 158 15.48 8.55 -28.58
CA THR A 158 16.49 9.61 -28.47
C THR A 158 16.98 9.87 -27.03
N VAL A 159 16.28 9.33 -26.01
CA VAL A 159 16.65 9.57 -24.61
C VAL A 159 18.02 8.96 -24.27
N GLU A 160 18.88 9.73 -23.67
CA GLU A 160 20.18 9.26 -23.20
C GLU A 160 20.00 8.34 -21.98
N LEU A 161 20.83 7.27 -21.90
CA LEU A 161 20.68 6.26 -20.86
C LEU A 161 20.89 6.77 -19.43
N ASP A 162 21.63 7.85 -19.27
CA ASP A 162 21.86 8.50 -17.96
C ASP A 162 20.65 9.28 -17.46
N GLN A 163 19.68 9.56 -18.31
CA GLN A 163 18.40 10.19 -17.95
C GLN A 163 17.34 9.18 -17.47
N LEU A 164 17.66 7.88 -17.50
CA LEU A 164 16.73 6.79 -17.17
C LEU A 164 16.91 6.22 -15.75
N ASP A 165 17.49 6.97 -14.82
CA ASP A 165 17.75 6.48 -13.45
C ASP A 165 16.47 6.03 -12.73
N HIS A 166 15.36 6.74 -12.93
CA HIS A 166 14.07 6.34 -12.34
C HIS A 166 13.60 4.97 -12.87
N ILE A 167 13.77 4.72 -14.17
CA ILE A 167 13.41 3.41 -14.78
C ILE A 167 14.34 2.31 -14.28
N ARG A 168 15.65 2.60 -14.17
CA ARG A 168 16.62 1.64 -13.60
C ARG A 168 16.27 1.27 -12.15
N TYR A 169 15.87 2.27 -11.37
CA TYR A 169 15.42 2.04 -9.99
C TYR A 169 14.14 1.20 -9.95
N ALA A 170 13.16 1.49 -10.81
CA ALA A 170 11.95 0.69 -10.95
C ALA A 170 12.25 -0.77 -11.30
N MET A 171 13.13 -1.00 -12.28
CA MET A 171 13.58 -2.35 -12.65
C MET A 171 14.25 -3.10 -11.50
N LYS A 172 15.06 -2.39 -10.70
CA LYS A 172 15.70 -2.99 -9.51
C LYS A 172 14.65 -3.44 -8.49
N LEU A 173 13.71 -2.56 -8.12
CA LEU A 173 12.65 -2.89 -7.17
C LEU A 173 11.78 -4.05 -7.67
N THR A 174 11.40 -4.04 -8.95
CA THR A 174 10.63 -5.13 -9.57
C THR A 174 11.41 -6.45 -9.51
N LYS A 175 12.71 -6.42 -9.80
CA LYS A 175 13.55 -7.62 -9.70
C LYS A 175 13.60 -8.17 -8.27
N ASP A 176 13.77 -7.29 -7.28
CA ASP A 176 13.89 -7.68 -5.88
C ASP A 176 12.60 -8.36 -5.38
N ILE A 177 11.42 -7.78 -5.68
CA ILE A 177 10.13 -8.37 -5.29
C ILE A 177 9.82 -9.66 -6.04
N CYS A 178 10.17 -9.78 -7.33
CA CYS A 178 9.99 -11.01 -8.09
C CYS A 178 10.88 -12.14 -7.55
N GLN A 179 12.12 -11.83 -7.18
CA GLN A 179 13.03 -12.79 -6.58
C GLN A 179 12.48 -13.30 -5.23
N ASP A 180 11.95 -12.40 -4.40
CA ASP A 180 11.31 -12.77 -3.14
C ASP A 180 10.16 -13.78 -3.34
N GLY A 181 9.30 -13.55 -4.34
CA GLY A 181 8.22 -14.48 -4.68
C GLY A 181 8.67 -15.82 -5.25
N LEU A 182 9.86 -15.89 -5.87
CA LEU A 182 10.46 -17.14 -6.30
C LEU A 182 11.08 -17.92 -5.14
N ASP A 183 11.70 -17.23 -4.20
CA ASP A 183 12.44 -17.85 -3.09
C ASP A 183 11.51 -18.27 -1.93
N ASN A 184 10.44 -17.50 -1.71
CA ASN A 184 9.56 -17.68 -0.56
C ASN A 184 8.13 -18.13 -0.98
N PRO A 185 7.42 -18.90 -0.11
CA PRO A 185 6.07 -19.39 -0.40
C PRO A 185 5.01 -18.29 -0.15
N LEU A 186 5.06 -17.22 -0.93
CA LEU A 186 4.17 -16.07 -0.80
C LEU A 186 2.97 -16.17 -1.74
N GLY A 187 1.84 -15.65 -1.32
CA GLY A 187 0.61 -15.60 -2.11
C GLY A 187 0.15 -16.96 -2.61
N MET A 188 -0.24 -17.04 -3.85
CA MET A 188 -0.67 -18.30 -4.50
C MET A 188 0.48 -19.17 -5.00
N GLN A 189 1.71 -18.67 -4.98
CA GLN A 189 2.93 -19.34 -5.42
C GLN A 189 2.92 -19.80 -6.90
N CYS A 190 2.08 -19.20 -7.72
CA CYS A 190 1.93 -19.62 -9.12
C CYS A 190 3.23 -19.43 -9.91
N GLY A 191 3.92 -18.30 -9.73
CA GLY A 191 5.20 -18.04 -10.39
C GLY A 191 6.29 -19.01 -9.94
N ARG A 192 6.40 -19.27 -8.64
CA ARG A 192 7.33 -20.23 -8.04
C ARG A 192 7.10 -21.65 -8.55
N VAL A 193 5.85 -22.10 -8.58
CA VAL A 193 5.48 -23.44 -9.07
C VAL A 193 5.77 -23.57 -10.59
N LEU A 194 5.50 -22.51 -11.35
CA LEU A 194 5.83 -22.50 -12.78
C LEU A 194 7.35 -22.65 -13.01
N MET A 195 8.17 -21.91 -12.24
CA MET A 195 9.64 -22.07 -12.30
C MET A 195 10.09 -23.49 -11.95
N GLN A 196 9.55 -24.06 -10.87
CA GLN A 196 9.84 -25.45 -10.48
C GLN A 196 9.43 -26.49 -11.53
N ASN A 197 8.32 -26.25 -12.23
CA ASN A 197 7.86 -27.13 -13.31
C ASN A 197 8.75 -27.04 -14.55
N MET A 198 9.28 -25.86 -14.84
CA MET A 198 10.34 -25.74 -15.87
C MET A 198 11.61 -26.51 -15.48
N ASP A 199 12.04 -26.44 -14.22
CA ASP A 199 13.21 -27.17 -13.75
C ASP A 199 13.04 -28.69 -13.79
N LYS A 200 11.82 -29.17 -13.60
CA LYS A 200 11.45 -30.59 -13.71
C LYS A 200 11.23 -31.05 -15.17
N GLY A 201 11.30 -30.14 -16.14
CA GLY A 201 11.03 -30.45 -17.54
C GLY A 201 9.56 -30.68 -17.88
N LEU A 202 8.64 -30.29 -17.01
CA LEU A 202 7.18 -30.38 -17.21
C LEU A 202 6.63 -29.25 -18.08
N VAL A 203 7.34 -28.12 -18.11
CA VAL A 203 7.05 -26.93 -18.93
C VAL A 203 8.33 -26.53 -19.65
N ALA A 204 8.20 -26.01 -20.86
CA ALA A 204 9.36 -25.56 -21.66
C ALA A 204 10.12 -24.44 -20.96
N LYS A 205 11.45 -24.52 -20.96
CA LYS A 205 12.33 -23.43 -20.50
C LYS A 205 12.58 -22.46 -21.65
N ASP A 206 11.59 -21.65 -21.98
CA ASP A 206 11.69 -20.61 -22.98
C ASP A 206 11.55 -19.22 -22.35
N GLU A 207 11.81 -18.19 -23.15
CA GLU A 207 11.77 -16.80 -22.69
C GLU A 207 10.37 -16.40 -22.19
N PHE A 208 9.32 -16.89 -22.85
CA PHE A 208 7.95 -16.58 -22.48
C PHE A 208 7.60 -17.14 -21.10
N ASN A 209 7.82 -18.44 -20.86
CA ASN A 209 7.53 -19.08 -19.59
C ASN A 209 8.40 -18.53 -18.45
N TYR A 210 9.66 -18.19 -18.76
CA TYR A 210 10.55 -17.59 -17.78
C TYR A 210 10.06 -16.19 -17.34
N THR A 211 9.75 -15.32 -18.30
CA THR A 211 9.19 -13.99 -18.03
C THR A 211 7.88 -14.07 -17.26
N LEU A 212 7.00 -14.99 -17.67
CA LEU A 212 5.72 -15.22 -17.00
C LEU A 212 5.92 -15.65 -15.54
N ALA A 213 6.83 -16.60 -15.28
CA ALA A 213 7.11 -17.08 -13.93
C ALA A 213 7.62 -15.94 -13.02
N TRP A 214 8.54 -15.10 -13.51
CA TRP A 214 9.06 -13.96 -12.80
C TRP A 214 7.98 -12.93 -12.47
N THR A 215 7.20 -12.53 -13.47
CA THR A 215 6.12 -11.55 -13.29
C THR A 215 5.09 -12.03 -12.28
N ILE A 216 4.62 -13.28 -12.42
CA ILE A 216 3.63 -13.84 -11.49
C ILE A 216 4.21 -13.96 -10.07
N ALA A 217 5.48 -14.33 -9.93
CA ALA A 217 6.12 -14.41 -8.62
C ALA A 217 6.14 -13.05 -7.90
N GLY A 218 6.40 -11.95 -8.62
CA GLY A 218 6.30 -10.60 -8.05
C GLY A 218 4.88 -10.24 -7.61
N LEU A 219 3.87 -10.62 -8.40
CA LEU A 219 2.46 -10.44 -8.02
C LEU A 219 2.10 -11.30 -6.80
N ASP A 220 2.53 -12.57 -6.77
CA ASP A 220 2.34 -13.47 -5.63
C ASP A 220 2.97 -12.90 -4.36
N ALA A 221 4.21 -12.38 -4.44
CA ALA A 221 4.90 -11.76 -3.32
C ALA A 221 4.14 -10.53 -2.80
N ARG A 222 3.77 -9.60 -3.69
CA ARG A 222 3.04 -8.40 -3.31
C ARG A 222 1.71 -8.73 -2.64
N MET A 223 0.91 -9.61 -3.21
CA MET A 223 -0.38 -10.01 -2.64
C MET A 223 -0.21 -10.89 -1.39
N GLY A 224 0.94 -11.55 -1.25
CA GLY A 224 1.31 -12.38 -0.12
C GLY A 224 1.89 -11.63 1.08
N GLY A 225 1.95 -10.29 1.02
CA GLY A 225 2.38 -9.45 2.15
C GLY A 225 3.90 -9.39 2.33
N THR A 226 4.66 -9.43 1.21
CA THR A 226 6.10 -9.15 1.25
C THR A 226 6.38 -7.76 1.82
N SER A 227 7.54 -7.60 2.46
CA SER A 227 8.05 -6.29 2.89
C SER A 227 8.80 -5.53 1.78
N PHE A 228 9.01 -6.15 0.61
CA PHE A 228 9.68 -5.47 -0.51
C PHE A 228 8.79 -4.41 -1.14
N THR A 229 9.42 -3.29 -1.51
CA THR A 229 8.74 -2.17 -2.18
C THR A 229 8.33 -2.56 -3.60
N ALA A 230 7.08 -2.30 -3.96
CA ALA A 230 6.58 -2.43 -5.32
C ALA A 230 6.44 -1.06 -5.99
N MET A 231 6.93 -0.93 -7.22
CA MET A 231 6.63 0.25 -8.04
C MET A 231 5.15 0.30 -8.38
N SER A 232 4.62 1.50 -8.48
CA SER A 232 3.23 1.72 -8.89
C SER A 232 3.19 2.37 -10.27
N ASN A 233 2.33 1.88 -11.12
CA ASN A 233 1.96 2.54 -12.35
C ASN A 233 0.46 2.89 -12.29
N THR A 234 0.13 4.18 -12.48
CA THR A 234 -1.25 4.71 -12.39
C THR A 234 -1.99 4.33 -11.09
N GLY A 235 -1.26 4.25 -9.97
CA GLY A 235 -1.80 3.85 -8.67
C GLY A 235 -1.94 2.33 -8.47
N SER A 236 -1.55 1.51 -9.44
CA SER A 236 -1.57 0.05 -9.34
C SER A 236 -0.15 -0.53 -9.18
N GLY A 237 0.14 -1.13 -8.02
CA GLY A 237 1.40 -1.82 -7.79
C GLY A 237 1.55 -3.08 -8.66
N ASN A 238 0.46 -3.77 -8.99
CA ASN A 238 0.52 -4.91 -9.91
C ASN A 238 0.95 -4.47 -11.31
N GLN A 239 0.43 -3.34 -11.81
CA GLN A 239 0.88 -2.79 -13.10
C GLN A 239 2.32 -2.28 -13.06
N GLY A 240 2.81 -1.87 -11.89
CA GLY A 240 4.20 -1.45 -11.73
C GLY A 240 5.19 -2.62 -11.72
N ILE A 241 4.73 -3.85 -11.40
CA ILE A 241 5.54 -5.08 -11.43
C ILE A 241 5.60 -5.67 -12.85
N ILE A 242 4.51 -5.61 -13.61
CA ILE A 242 4.41 -6.11 -15.00
C ILE A 242 5.24 -5.28 -15.96
#